data_11e3d243dfc40c77649ea78a345c83e5
#
_entry.id   11e3d243dfc40c77649ea78a345c83e5
#
_cell.length_a   1.000
_cell.length_b   1.000
_cell.length_c   1.000
_cell.angle_alpha   90.00
_cell.angle_beta   90.00
_cell.angle_gamma   90.00
#
_symmetry.space_group_name_H-M   'P 1'
#
loop_
_entity.id
_entity.type
_entity.pdbx_description
1 polymer ?
#
loop_
_entity_poly.entity_id
_entity_poly.type
_entity_poly.pdbx_seq_one_letter_code
_entity_poly.pdbx_strand_id
1 'polypeptide(L)'
;MNLHPIRALPPIALAAMAFCLALPAAAQQGDGTDVPIRTNVFKPAKVDLTEERLRAIQAPAGFTVSVFANGLKNARILAVAPDGTVYLSRRDQGDVVMLRDRNGDGKADNGGLIVANRAGAHGLAVHDGHLYIATVKEIFKAPIKPDGTLGALEMLLGDLPDSGQHPNRTIAFGPDGMLYITVGSTCNACNESNPENATVLRATPDGKSRTIFASGLRNTIGMAWEPSTGALWGMDHGIDFLGDEVQPEELNRIERGKQYGWPHIWGKDGVNPQSTPVGEISKDQWKALSTPMALGYTAHAAPMQMLFYPGGGFPAEYTGDAFVTMRGSWNRNPASGYEIVRIRFADGQPQKIEPFVTGFLTDGGKTHIARPVGLAVAKDGALLMADDANGTIYRVAYRGGGSPVAAVTPPAGPMQQQAMQGSGVPLSKDREETRASAALTVTSATIGAQAPIPVKHSEYADGVSPQLSWTAVSGAKSYAIVMEDPDSRPVTPFVHWLAWNIPATVTHLPEGLQEQLRLTEPEGVLQGATTRGSPGYFGPRPPVMDAPHRYHFQVFALDTMLQVPPGADRDTLLAAMRGHVLAKGELVGLFQQQVKPPK
;
A
#
# COMPACT_ATOMS: atom_id res chain seq x y z
N MET A 1 -56.53 45.60 61.05
CA MET A 1 -55.66 44.43 60.86
C MET A 1 -55.38 44.32 59.37
N ASN A 2 -54.26 44.86 58.95
CA ASN A 2 -53.89 44.93 57.53
C ASN A 2 -52.95 43.79 57.20
N LEU A 3 -53.38 42.90 56.29
CA LEU A 3 -52.55 41.86 55.68
C LEU A 3 -51.97 42.41 54.40
N HIS A 4 -50.61 42.45 54.30
CA HIS A 4 -49.87 42.80 53.09
C HIS A 4 -49.76 41.60 52.18
N PRO A 5 -49.88 41.76 50.87
CA PRO A 5 -49.73 40.66 49.91
C PRO A 5 -48.23 40.39 49.61
N ILE A 6 -47.85 39.12 49.58
CA ILE A 6 -46.56 38.60 49.20
C ILE A 6 -46.39 38.72 47.67
N ARG A 7 -45.35 39.44 47.25
CA ARG A 7 -44.95 39.53 45.84
C ARG A 7 -44.30 38.21 45.40
N ALA A 8 -44.79 37.61 44.32
CA ALA A 8 -44.23 36.48 43.65
C ALA A 8 -42.97 36.91 42.82
N LEU A 9 -41.89 36.18 42.96
CA LEU A 9 -40.67 36.30 42.12
C LEU A 9 -40.84 35.52 40.82
N PRO A 10 -40.29 35.98 39.68
CA PRO A 10 -40.42 35.29 38.41
C PRO A 10 -39.49 34.07 38.34
N PRO A 11 -39.81 33.02 37.53
CA PRO A 11 -38.99 31.83 37.39
C PRO A 11 -37.74 32.14 36.59
N ILE A 12 -36.57 31.82 37.15
CA ILE A 12 -35.27 31.81 36.45
C ILE A 12 -35.28 30.62 35.52
N ALA A 13 -35.26 30.88 34.20
CA ALA A 13 -35.06 29.85 33.20
C ALA A 13 -33.57 29.41 33.21
N LEU A 14 -33.32 28.20 33.71
CA LEU A 14 -32.00 27.54 33.58
C LEU A 14 -31.86 27.07 32.14
N ALA A 15 -31.07 27.81 31.33
CA ALA A 15 -30.60 27.31 30.04
C ALA A 15 -29.50 26.28 30.31
N ALA A 16 -29.84 25.00 30.16
CA ALA A 16 -28.85 23.93 30.13
C ALA A 16 -28.06 24.03 28.79
N MET A 17 -26.89 24.64 28.79
CA MET A 17 -25.89 24.46 27.72
C MET A 17 -25.38 23.03 27.79
N ALA A 18 -25.83 22.19 26.90
CA ALA A 18 -25.20 20.90 26.63
C ALA A 18 -23.83 21.17 25.94
N PHE A 19 -22.78 21.17 26.72
CA PHE A 19 -21.42 21.04 26.22
C PHE A 19 -21.29 19.62 25.68
N CYS A 20 -21.41 19.43 24.36
CA CYS A 20 -20.88 18.26 23.68
C CYS A 20 -19.36 18.33 23.78
N LEU A 21 -18.81 17.76 24.85
CA LEU A 21 -17.40 17.36 24.88
C LEU A 21 -17.24 16.31 23.79
N ALA A 22 -16.74 16.72 22.62
CA ALA A 22 -16.12 15.81 21.68
C ALA A 22 -14.92 15.20 22.44
N LEU A 23 -15.12 14.01 23.01
CA LEU A 23 -14.02 13.18 23.47
C LEU A 23 -13.16 12.95 22.23
N PRO A 24 -11.86 13.29 22.26
CA PRO A 24 -10.99 12.81 21.21
C PRO A 24 -11.18 11.31 21.16
N ALA A 25 -11.41 10.77 19.98
CA ALA A 25 -11.43 9.34 19.78
C ALA A 25 -10.09 8.82 20.30
N ALA A 26 -10.07 8.28 21.50
CA ALA A 26 -8.97 7.49 22.05
C ALA A 26 -9.00 6.15 21.29
N ALA A 27 -8.87 6.28 19.96
CA ALA A 27 -8.82 5.15 19.07
C ALA A 27 -7.49 4.45 19.29
N GLN A 28 -7.55 3.19 19.68
CA GLN A 28 -6.63 2.18 19.19
C GLN A 28 -5.30 1.98 19.92
N GLN A 29 -5.14 2.39 21.16
CA GLN A 29 -3.90 2.13 21.93
C GLN A 29 -4.12 1.25 23.16
N GLY A 30 -4.98 0.26 23.13
CA GLY A 30 -5.21 -0.62 24.27
C GLY A 30 -5.73 0.11 25.53
N ASP A 31 -5.87 -0.62 26.60
CA ASP A 31 -6.33 -0.10 27.88
C ASP A 31 -5.24 0.74 28.56
N GLY A 32 -5.64 1.71 29.36
CA GLY A 32 -4.73 2.47 30.22
C GLY A 32 -3.95 1.53 31.17
N THR A 33 -2.72 1.90 31.52
CA THR A 33 -1.88 1.12 32.42
C THR A 33 -1.15 2.01 33.41
N ASP A 34 -1.00 1.55 34.64
CA ASP A 34 -0.15 2.18 35.66
C ASP A 34 1.32 1.71 35.60
N VAL A 35 1.65 0.81 34.68
CA VAL A 35 3.01 0.33 34.51
C VAL A 35 3.88 1.43 33.88
N PRO A 36 4.98 1.87 34.53
CA PRO A 36 5.87 2.86 33.97
C PRO A 36 6.59 2.31 32.76
N ILE A 37 6.40 2.96 31.60
CA ILE A 37 7.02 2.62 30.34
C ILE A 37 7.99 3.72 29.96
N ARG A 38 9.24 3.36 29.67
CA ARG A 38 10.27 4.27 29.16
C ARG A 38 10.52 3.98 27.69
N THR A 39 10.13 4.88 26.85
CA THR A 39 10.31 4.79 25.40
C THR A 39 10.83 6.11 24.84
N ASN A 40 11.62 6.03 23.78
CA ASN A 40 12.17 7.18 23.07
C ASN A 40 11.64 7.21 21.65
N VAL A 41 11.49 8.41 21.10
CA VAL A 41 11.30 8.62 19.66
C VAL A 41 12.60 9.21 19.12
N PHE A 42 13.37 8.38 18.44
CA PHE A 42 14.63 8.77 17.84
C PHE A 42 14.69 8.28 16.39
N LYS A 43 14.73 9.22 15.46
CA LYS A 43 14.77 8.96 14.02
C LYS A 43 16.11 9.39 13.47
N PRO A 44 17.04 8.45 13.19
CA PRO A 44 18.28 8.77 12.50
C PRO A 44 18.00 9.55 11.22
N ALA A 45 18.74 10.64 10.99
CA ALA A 45 18.53 11.48 9.82
C ALA A 45 19.02 10.77 8.55
N LYS A 46 18.25 10.87 7.46
CA LYS A 46 18.68 10.36 6.16
C LYS A 46 19.84 11.20 5.62
N VAL A 47 20.88 10.53 5.09
CA VAL A 47 21.96 11.14 4.34
C VAL A 47 22.13 10.44 3.00
N ASP A 48 22.65 11.14 2.01
CA ASP A 48 22.85 10.58 0.69
C ASP A 48 23.93 9.50 0.67
N LEU A 49 23.77 8.52 -0.22
CA LEU A 49 24.78 7.52 -0.50
C LEU A 49 25.91 8.17 -1.30
N THR A 50 27.13 8.15 -0.73
CA THR A 50 28.36 8.53 -1.42
C THR A 50 29.24 7.29 -1.62
N GLU A 51 30.24 7.39 -2.49
CA GLU A 51 31.20 6.30 -2.67
C GLU A 51 31.96 5.95 -1.39
N GLU A 52 32.30 6.97 -0.59
CA GLU A 52 32.95 6.76 0.70
C GLU A 52 32.05 5.97 1.66
N ARG A 53 30.79 6.35 1.76
CA ARG A 53 29.80 5.65 2.59
C ARG A 53 29.51 4.25 2.08
N LEU A 54 29.46 4.05 0.75
CA LEU A 54 29.31 2.72 0.17
C LEU A 54 30.48 1.80 0.56
N ARG A 55 31.72 2.30 0.53
CA ARG A 55 32.92 1.55 0.95
C ARG A 55 32.96 1.26 2.46
N ALA A 56 32.26 2.05 3.27
CA ALA A 56 32.17 1.86 4.71
C ALA A 56 31.17 0.77 5.12
N ILE A 57 30.32 0.30 4.21
CA ILE A 57 29.42 -0.82 4.45
C ILE A 57 30.25 -2.07 4.71
N GLN A 58 29.91 -2.80 5.78
CA GLN A 58 30.64 -3.97 6.23
C GLN A 58 29.87 -5.26 5.86
N ALA A 59 30.61 -6.23 5.39
CA ALA A 59 30.14 -7.58 5.10
C ALA A 59 31.21 -8.59 5.52
N PRO A 60 30.91 -9.88 5.69
CA PRO A 60 31.90 -10.92 6.01
C PRO A 60 33.02 -10.99 4.98
N ALA A 61 34.17 -11.54 5.38
CA ALA A 61 35.32 -11.70 4.49
C ALA A 61 34.96 -12.44 3.19
N GLY A 62 35.44 -11.93 2.05
CA GLY A 62 35.15 -12.46 0.73
C GLY A 62 33.86 -11.93 0.10
N PHE A 63 33.01 -11.22 0.84
CA PHE A 63 31.85 -10.54 0.29
C PHE A 63 32.16 -9.09 -0.13
N THR A 64 31.44 -8.64 -1.13
CA THR A 64 31.52 -7.25 -1.62
C THR A 64 30.10 -6.68 -1.72
N VAL A 65 29.96 -5.40 -1.40
CA VAL A 65 28.71 -4.66 -1.54
C VAL A 65 28.88 -3.62 -2.66
N SER A 66 27.97 -3.62 -3.60
CA SER A 66 27.95 -2.67 -4.73
C SER A 66 26.53 -2.19 -4.99
N VAL A 67 26.37 -1.19 -5.87
CA VAL A 67 25.06 -0.72 -6.31
C VAL A 67 24.63 -1.49 -7.55
N PHE A 68 23.47 -2.14 -7.50
CA PHE A 68 22.81 -2.77 -8.65
C PHE A 68 22.01 -1.76 -9.46
N ALA A 69 21.22 -0.92 -8.78
CA ALA A 69 20.45 0.17 -9.38
C ALA A 69 20.21 1.29 -8.35
N ASN A 70 20.00 2.51 -8.82
CA ASN A 70 19.69 3.66 -7.96
C ASN A 70 18.63 4.58 -8.59
N GLY A 71 18.27 5.66 -7.89
CA GLY A 71 17.25 6.60 -8.37
C GLY A 71 15.83 6.04 -8.39
N LEU A 72 15.60 4.93 -7.70
CA LEU A 72 14.34 4.18 -7.70
C LEU A 72 13.31 4.73 -6.70
N LYS A 73 13.62 5.82 -6.01
CA LYS A 73 12.75 6.44 -4.98
C LYS A 73 12.40 5.43 -3.86
N ASN A 74 11.12 5.21 -3.59
CA ASN A 74 10.64 4.31 -2.53
C ASN A 74 10.73 2.84 -2.98
N ALA A 75 11.94 2.28 -3.05
CA ALA A 75 12.18 0.89 -3.42
C ALA A 75 11.78 -0.06 -2.29
N ARG A 76 10.84 -0.99 -2.54
CA ARG A 76 10.26 -1.84 -1.48
C ARG A 76 10.60 -3.31 -1.69
N ILE A 77 9.69 -4.13 -2.18
CA ILE A 77 9.83 -5.58 -2.27
C ILE A 77 10.43 -5.97 -3.61
N LEU A 78 11.29 -6.98 -3.58
CA LEU A 78 11.95 -7.55 -4.75
C LEU A 78 11.37 -8.94 -5.05
N ALA A 79 11.23 -9.23 -6.35
CA ALA A 79 11.02 -10.57 -6.86
C ALA A 79 11.88 -10.78 -8.12
N VAL A 80 12.52 -11.94 -8.24
CA VAL A 80 13.39 -12.26 -9.37
C VAL A 80 12.79 -13.41 -10.16
N ALA A 81 12.62 -13.22 -11.47
CA ALA A 81 12.17 -14.25 -12.38
C ALA A 81 13.31 -15.22 -12.74
N PRO A 82 13.01 -16.43 -13.23
CA PRO A 82 14.02 -17.44 -13.58
C PRO A 82 15.04 -16.98 -14.64
N ASP A 83 14.65 -16.04 -15.52
CA ASP A 83 15.57 -15.44 -16.50
C ASP A 83 16.55 -14.42 -15.91
N GLY A 84 16.35 -14.02 -14.64
CA GLY A 84 17.13 -13.02 -13.93
C GLY A 84 16.49 -11.62 -13.94
N THR A 85 15.33 -11.44 -14.56
CA THR A 85 14.59 -10.18 -14.51
C THR A 85 14.17 -9.88 -13.06
N VAL A 86 14.50 -8.68 -12.58
CA VAL A 86 14.20 -8.20 -11.23
C VAL A 86 12.97 -7.29 -11.29
N TYR A 87 11.96 -7.60 -10.49
CA TYR A 87 10.79 -6.76 -10.28
C TYR A 87 10.87 -6.10 -8.91
N LEU A 88 10.59 -4.81 -8.87
CA LEU A 88 10.62 -3.98 -7.67
C LEU A 88 9.27 -3.29 -7.50
N SER A 89 8.63 -3.47 -6.35
CA SER A 89 7.48 -2.65 -5.98
C SER A 89 7.94 -1.31 -5.41
N ARG A 90 7.22 -0.23 -5.77
CA ARG A 90 7.42 1.10 -5.20
C ARG A 90 6.10 1.61 -4.65
N ARG A 91 5.84 1.28 -3.39
CA ARG A 91 4.55 1.51 -2.74
C ARG A 91 4.06 2.95 -2.84
N ASP A 92 4.94 3.91 -2.52
CA ASP A 92 4.59 5.33 -2.49
C ASP A 92 4.50 5.95 -3.89
N GLN A 93 5.09 5.28 -4.89
CA GLN A 93 4.93 5.64 -6.30
C GLN A 93 3.70 4.96 -6.92
N GLY A 94 3.22 3.88 -6.30
CA GLY A 94 2.09 3.10 -6.77
C GLY A 94 2.37 2.29 -8.02
N ASP A 95 3.58 1.74 -8.16
CA ASP A 95 3.99 1.02 -9.37
C ASP A 95 4.93 -0.16 -9.10
N VAL A 96 5.21 -0.91 -10.17
CA VAL A 96 6.20 -1.97 -10.21
C VAL A 96 7.19 -1.69 -11.34
N VAL A 97 8.48 -1.71 -11.02
CA VAL A 97 9.59 -1.48 -11.95
C VAL A 97 10.26 -2.81 -12.28
N MET A 98 10.56 -3.01 -13.55
CA MET A 98 11.40 -4.08 -14.07
C MET A 98 12.83 -3.59 -14.30
N LEU A 99 13.80 -4.37 -13.84
CA LEU A 99 15.24 -4.12 -13.98
C LEU A 99 15.89 -5.37 -14.57
N ARG A 100 16.90 -5.20 -15.41
CA ARG A 100 17.66 -6.30 -16.03
C ARG A 100 19.15 -5.98 -16.06
N ASP A 101 19.93 -6.99 -15.79
CA ASP A 101 21.37 -7.03 -16.02
C ASP A 101 21.62 -8.03 -17.18
N ARG A 102 21.71 -7.53 -18.40
CA ARG A 102 21.84 -8.36 -19.60
C ARG A 102 23.29 -8.70 -19.92
N ASN A 103 24.22 -7.83 -19.51
CA ASN A 103 25.65 -7.98 -19.76
C ASN A 103 26.36 -8.76 -18.65
N GLY A 104 25.69 -9.03 -17.51
CA GLY A 104 26.23 -9.80 -16.39
C GLY A 104 27.27 -9.05 -15.55
N ASP A 105 27.27 -7.71 -15.59
CA ASP A 105 28.23 -6.91 -14.84
C ASP A 105 27.82 -6.66 -13.38
N GLY A 106 26.65 -7.15 -12.99
CA GLY A 106 26.10 -6.99 -11.65
C GLY A 106 25.39 -5.66 -11.44
N LYS A 107 24.98 -4.97 -12.51
CA LYS A 107 24.22 -3.73 -12.50
C LYS A 107 23.04 -3.81 -13.45
N ALA A 108 21.99 -3.08 -13.15
CA ALA A 108 20.89 -2.92 -14.10
C ALA A 108 21.35 -2.08 -15.31
N ASP A 109 21.02 -2.52 -16.53
CA ASP A 109 21.46 -1.88 -17.78
C ASP A 109 20.99 -0.43 -17.94
N ASN A 110 19.86 -0.08 -17.31
CA ASN A 110 19.24 1.25 -17.38
C ASN A 110 18.43 1.53 -16.11
N GLY A 111 17.85 2.71 -16.00
CA GLY A 111 17.11 3.17 -14.80
C GLY A 111 15.83 2.41 -14.47
N GLY A 112 15.52 1.32 -15.17
CA GLY A 112 14.33 0.50 -14.98
C GLY A 112 13.15 0.91 -15.88
N LEU A 113 12.20 -0.02 -16.05
CA LEU A 113 10.98 0.14 -16.82
C LEU A 113 9.78 -0.08 -15.92
N ILE A 114 8.86 0.88 -15.84
CA ILE A 114 7.58 0.70 -15.12
C ILE A 114 6.71 -0.27 -15.92
N VAL A 115 6.38 -1.43 -15.34
CA VAL A 115 5.62 -2.49 -16.01
C VAL A 115 4.21 -2.66 -15.47
N ALA A 116 3.89 -2.07 -14.32
CA ALA A 116 2.54 -2.02 -13.78
C ALA A 116 2.35 -0.76 -12.93
N ASN A 117 1.15 -0.18 -12.95
CA ASN A 117 0.72 0.91 -12.07
C ASN A 117 -0.38 0.38 -11.15
N ARG A 118 -0.10 0.32 -9.83
CA ARG A 118 -1.06 -0.09 -8.80
C ARG A 118 -0.74 0.65 -7.51
N ALA A 119 -1.69 1.47 -7.06
CA ALA A 119 -1.58 2.18 -5.80
C ALA A 119 -1.38 1.19 -4.64
N GLY A 120 -0.41 1.49 -3.78
CA GLY A 120 -0.10 0.62 -2.65
C GLY A 120 0.54 -0.72 -3.03
N ALA A 121 1.05 -0.91 -4.26
CA ALA A 121 1.78 -2.11 -4.67
C ALA A 121 2.93 -2.38 -3.68
N HIS A 122 2.88 -3.52 -3.01
CA HIS A 122 3.89 -3.91 -2.02
C HIS A 122 4.37 -5.33 -2.24
N GLY A 123 3.55 -6.35 -1.96
CA GLY A 123 3.96 -7.74 -2.11
C GLY A 123 4.13 -8.15 -3.57
N LEU A 124 5.24 -8.83 -3.88
CA LEU A 124 5.52 -9.40 -5.19
C LEU A 124 5.87 -10.87 -5.06
N ALA A 125 5.38 -11.69 -5.99
CA ALA A 125 5.80 -13.08 -6.13
C ALA A 125 5.83 -13.46 -7.61
N VAL A 126 6.85 -14.22 -8.02
CA VAL A 126 6.91 -14.85 -9.34
C VAL A 126 6.52 -16.32 -9.18
N HIS A 127 5.52 -16.77 -9.91
CA HIS A 127 5.04 -18.15 -9.87
C HIS A 127 4.41 -18.54 -11.21
N ASP A 128 4.73 -19.72 -11.74
CA ASP A 128 4.22 -20.28 -12.99
C ASP A 128 4.18 -19.28 -14.17
N GLY A 129 5.30 -18.59 -14.39
CA GLY A 129 5.44 -17.63 -15.49
C GLY A 129 4.61 -16.34 -15.33
N HIS A 130 4.07 -16.09 -14.14
CA HIS A 130 3.31 -14.87 -13.81
C HIS A 130 4.01 -14.07 -12.70
N LEU A 131 3.83 -12.75 -12.75
CA LEU A 131 4.07 -11.88 -11.63
C LEU A 131 2.76 -11.63 -10.90
N TYR A 132 2.77 -11.88 -9.59
CA TYR A 132 1.69 -11.56 -8.67
C TYR A 132 2.04 -10.27 -7.93
N ILE A 133 1.06 -9.36 -7.80
CA ILE A 133 1.22 -8.04 -7.19
C ILE A 133 0.13 -7.88 -6.14
N ALA A 134 0.52 -7.73 -4.87
CA ALA A 134 -0.41 -7.41 -3.80
C ALA A 134 -0.40 -5.91 -3.50
N THR A 135 -1.59 -5.34 -3.40
CA THR A 135 -1.86 -4.01 -2.86
C THR A 135 -2.41 -4.13 -1.44
N VAL A 136 -3.10 -3.10 -0.96
CA VAL A 136 -3.73 -3.15 0.37
C VAL A 136 -4.90 -4.14 0.40
N LYS A 137 -5.76 -4.11 -0.60
CA LYS A 137 -7.03 -4.87 -0.65
C LYS A 137 -7.08 -5.90 -1.76
N GLU A 138 -6.18 -5.83 -2.74
CA GLU A 138 -6.26 -6.64 -3.94
C GLU A 138 -4.95 -7.38 -4.23
N ILE A 139 -5.10 -8.49 -4.92
CA ILE A 139 -4.01 -9.23 -5.54
C ILE A 139 -4.29 -9.35 -7.03
N PHE A 140 -3.29 -8.99 -7.83
CA PHE A 140 -3.29 -9.12 -9.28
C PHE A 140 -2.29 -10.16 -9.72
N LYS A 141 -2.51 -10.75 -10.88
CA LYS A 141 -1.51 -11.54 -11.61
C LYS A 141 -1.41 -11.07 -13.06
N ALA A 142 -0.23 -11.18 -13.62
CA ALA A 142 0.00 -10.93 -15.05
C ALA A 142 1.04 -11.91 -15.60
N PRO A 143 0.87 -12.43 -16.83
CA PRO A 143 1.89 -13.27 -17.45
C PRO A 143 3.15 -12.43 -17.71
N ILE A 144 4.31 -13.02 -17.42
CA ILE A 144 5.62 -12.45 -17.77
C ILE A 144 5.92 -12.79 -19.23
N LYS A 145 6.13 -11.78 -20.07
CA LYS A 145 6.51 -11.95 -21.46
C LYS A 145 8.01 -12.28 -21.60
N PRO A 146 8.46 -12.80 -22.75
CA PRO A 146 9.88 -13.12 -22.96
C PRO A 146 10.84 -11.93 -22.81
N ASP A 147 10.37 -10.71 -23.03
CA ASP A 147 11.13 -9.49 -22.81
C ASP A 147 11.10 -9.00 -21.35
N GLY A 148 10.42 -9.72 -20.45
CA GLY A 148 10.24 -9.40 -19.04
C GLY A 148 9.12 -8.40 -18.77
N THR A 149 8.51 -7.79 -19.78
CA THR A 149 7.32 -6.95 -19.59
C THR A 149 6.11 -7.81 -19.21
N LEU A 150 5.08 -7.18 -18.67
CA LEU A 150 3.87 -7.91 -18.25
C LEU A 150 2.80 -7.91 -19.33
N GLY A 151 2.02 -8.97 -19.37
CA GLY A 151 0.74 -9.00 -20.06
C GLY A 151 -0.34 -8.22 -19.31
N ALA A 152 -1.59 -8.46 -19.67
CA ALA A 152 -2.73 -7.83 -18.99
C ALA A 152 -2.76 -8.25 -17.50
N LEU A 153 -2.99 -7.28 -16.63
CA LEU A 153 -3.21 -7.53 -15.21
C LEU A 153 -4.64 -8.05 -15.00
N GLU A 154 -4.74 -9.20 -14.38
CA GLU A 154 -6.00 -9.81 -13.95
C GLU A 154 -6.10 -9.70 -12.42
N MET A 155 -7.23 -9.21 -11.91
CA MET A 155 -7.51 -9.20 -10.48
C MET A 155 -7.87 -10.62 -10.03
N LEU A 156 -7.10 -11.13 -9.08
CA LEU A 156 -7.28 -12.46 -8.49
C LEU A 156 -8.14 -12.40 -7.22
N LEU A 157 -7.90 -11.39 -6.38
CA LEU A 157 -8.57 -11.13 -5.11
C LEU A 157 -8.81 -9.63 -4.98
N GLY A 158 -9.99 -9.20 -4.51
CA GLY A 158 -10.36 -7.78 -4.40
C GLY A 158 -10.97 -7.36 -3.07
N ASP A 159 -10.98 -8.25 -2.07
CA ASP A 159 -11.72 -8.08 -0.83
C ASP A 159 -10.90 -8.38 0.44
N LEU A 160 -9.57 -8.21 0.39
CA LEU A 160 -8.76 -8.30 1.59
C LEU A 160 -9.17 -7.22 2.59
N PRO A 161 -9.06 -7.47 3.91
CA PRO A 161 -9.43 -6.50 4.93
C PRO A 161 -8.74 -5.16 4.73
N ASP A 162 -9.36 -4.07 5.17
CA ASP A 162 -8.73 -2.77 5.20
C ASP A 162 -7.52 -2.78 6.14
N SER A 163 -6.62 -1.83 5.93
CA SER A 163 -5.26 -1.98 6.41
C SER A 163 -4.99 -1.32 7.74
N GLY A 164 -5.74 -0.35 8.14
CA GLY A 164 -5.39 0.43 9.31
C GLY A 164 -3.90 0.85 9.34
N GLN A 165 -3.22 0.56 10.45
CA GLN A 165 -1.81 0.94 10.67
C GLN A 165 -0.82 0.11 9.82
N HIS A 166 -1.11 -1.16 9.52
CA HIS A 166 -0.21 -2.07 8.83
C HIS A 166 -0.76 -2.53 7.46
N PRO A 167 -0.77 -1.62 6.47
CA PRO A 167 -1.43 -1.84 5.18
C PRO A 167 -0.67 -2.75 4.21
N ASN A 168 0.57 -3.08 4.50
CA ASN A 168 1.41 -3.84 3.58
C ASN A 168 1.00 -5.32 3.56
N ARG A 169 0.84 -5.89 2.37
CA ARG A 169 0.61 -7.32 2.17
C ARG A 169 1.86 -7.93 1.56
N THR A 170 2.28 -9.06 2.10
CA THR A 170 3.27 -9.92 1.48
C THR A 170 2.59 -11.18 0.99
N ILE A 171 3.00 -11.67 -0.16
CA ILE A 171 2.47 -12.87 -0.79
C ILE A 171 3.59 -13.82 -1.15
N ALA A 172 3.32 -15.11 -1.01
CA ALA A 172 4.22 -16.15 -1.47
C ALA A 172 3.44 -17.44 -1.74
N PHE A 173 3.93 -18.29 -2.65
CA PHE A 173 3.36 -19.61 -2.90
C PHE A 173 4.06 -20.64 -2.03
N GLY A 174 3.27 -21.47 -1.37
CA GLY A 174 3.77 -22.57 -0.57
C GLY A 174 4.16 -23.79 -1.42
N PRO A 175 4.89 -24.76 -0.82
CA PRO A 175 5.21 -26.02 -1.49
C PRO A 175 3.96 -26.86 -1.82
N ASP A 176 2.82 -26.51 -1.22
CA ASP A 176 1.51 -27.09 -1.51
C ASP A 176 0.78 -26.40 -2.69
N GLY A 177 1.46 -25.45 -3.36
CA GLY A 177 0.91 -24.67 -4.47
C GLY A 177 -0.12 -23.64 -4.08
N MET A 178 -0.39 -23.44 -2.79
CA MET A 178 -1.37 -22.46 -2.33
C MET A 178 -0.73 -21.08 -2.14
N LEU A 179 -1.54 -20.04 -2.25
CA LEU A 179 -1.13 -18.65 -2.04
C LEU A 179 -1.26 -18.28 -0.56
N TYR A 180 -0.17 -17.83 0.04
CA TYR A 180 -0.14 -17.31 1.40
C TYR A 180 -0.04 -15.80 1.39
N ILE A 181 -0.81 -15.14 2.27
CA ILE A 181 -0.97 -13.68 2.29
C ILE A 181 -0.85 -13.21 3.73
N THR A 182 0.08 -12.31 4.01
CA THR A 182 0.14 -11.66 5.32
C THR A 182 -0.85 -10.50 5.39
N VAL A 183 -1.58 -10.41 6.49
CA VAL A 183 -2.52 -9.32 6.77
C VAL A 183 -2.16 -8.72 8.13
N GLY A 184 -1.59 -7.53 8.11
CA GLY A 184 -1.19 -6.84 9.34
C GLY A 184 -2.38 -6.37 10.18
N SER A 185 -2.12 -5.98 11.41
CA SER A 185 -3.12 -5.43 12.32
C SER A 185 -3.55 -4.02 11.91
N THR A 186 -4.78 -3.65 12.31
CA THR A 186 -5.29 -2.30 12.05
C THR A 186 -4.71 -1.25 13.01
N CYS A 187 -4.10 -1.68 14.11
CA CYS A 187 -3.62 -0.83 15.19
C CYS A 187 -2.28 -1.32 15.77
N ASN A 188 -1.72 -0.56 16.69
CA ASN A 188 -0.51 -0.94 17.41
C ASN A 188 -0.73 -2.19 18.30
N ALA A 189 -1.78 -2.15 19.13
CA ALA A 189 -2.19 -3.26 19.99
C ALA A 189 -3.66 -3.11 20.37
N CYS A 190 -4.57 -3.75 19.66
CA CYS A 190 -6.00 -3.75 19.94
C CYS A 190 -6.64 -5.09 19.61
N ASN A 191 -7.82 -5.31 20.10
CA ASN A 191 -8.65 -6.42 19.65
C ASN A 191 -9.21 -6.08 18.25
N GLU A 192 -8.89 -6.90 17.25
CA GLU A 192 -9.35 -6.71 15.89
C GLU A 192 -10.85 -7.04 15.75
N SER A 193 -11.55 -6.21 14.97
CA SER A 193 -12.96 -6.45 14.64
C SER A 193 -13.14 -7.40 13.45
N ASN A 194 -12.17 -7.42 12.53
CA ASN A 194 -12.15 -8.36 11.42
C ASN A 194 -11.15 -9.50 11.73
N PRO A 195 -11.59 -10.77 11.77
CA PRO A 195 -10.75 -11.89 12.17
C PRO A 195 -9.58 -12.18 11.20
N GLU A 196 -9.61 -11.64 9.98
CA GLU A 196 -8.50 -11.78 9.03
C GLU A 196 -7.35 -10.79 9.29
N ASN A 197 -7.52 -9.77 10.15
CA ASN A 197 -6.42 -8.90 10.55
C ASN A 197 -5.47 -9.60 11.53
N ALA A 198 -4.21 -9.19 11.53
CA ALA A 198 -3.13 -9.80 12.32
C ALA A 198 -2.99 -11.32 12.07
N THR A 199 -3.00 -11.73 10.79
CA THR A 199 -3.01 -13.13 10.36
C THR A 199 -2.09 -13.40 9.18
N VAL A 200 -1.86 -14.69 8.93
CA VAL A 200 -1.50 -15.22 7.62
C VAL A 200 -2.72 -15.95 7.07
N LEU A 201 -3.17 -15.56 5.89
CA LEU A 201 -4.23 -16.24 5.13
C LEU A 201 -3.60 -17.27 4.20
N ARG A 202 -4.35 -18.34 3.91
CA ARG A 202 -4.04 -19.32 2.86
C ARG A 202 -5.19 -19.37 1.88
N ALA A 203 -4.91 -19.06 0.62
CA ALA A 203 -5.87 -18.99 -0.46
C ALA A 203 -5.58 -20.02 -1.56
N THR A 204 -6.61 -20.39 -2.31
CA THR A 204 -6.44 -21.16 -3.55
C THR A 204 -5.69 -20.33 -4.59
N PRO A 205 -4.92 -20.96 -5.51
CA PRO A 205 -4.16 -20.24 -6.54
C PRO A 205 -5.02 -19.38 -7.48
N ASP A 206 -6.32 -19.67 -7.57
CA ASP A 206 -7.31 -18.92 -8.36
C ASP A 206 -8.03 -17.83 -7.54
N GLY A 207 -7.68 -17.66 -6.27
CA GLY A 207 -8.24 -16.63 -5.38
C GLY A 207 -9.69 -16.86 -4.92
N LYS A 208 -10.35 -17.97 -5.33
CA LYS A 208 -11.79 -18.17 -5.06
C LYS A 208 -12.12 -18.57 -3.64
N SER A 209 -11.14 -19.06 -2.90
CA SER A 209 -11.32 -19.48 -1.51
C SER A 209 -10.10 -19.13 -0.68
N ARG A 210 -10.31 -18.65 0.54
CA ARG A 210 -9.25 -18.42 1.51
C ARG A 210 -9.69 -18.77 2.93
N THR A 211 -8.73 -19.07 3.77
CA THR A 211 -8.92 -19.36 5.19
C THR A 211 -7.82 -18.69 6.01
N ILE A 212 -8.10 -18.41 7.27
CA ILE A 212 -7.06 -18.01 8.22
C ILE A 212 -6.16 -19.22 8.46
N PHE A 213 -4.87 -19.07 8.15
CA PHE A 213 -3.87 -20.11 8.37
C PHE A 213 -3.29 -20.02 9.78
N ALA A 214 -2.93 -18.79 10.21
CA ALA A 214 -2.41 -18.49 11.53
C ALA A 214 -2.85 -17.09 11.96
N SER A 215 -2.93 -16.84 13.28
CA SER A 215 -3.41 -15.57 13.85
C SER A 215 -2.50 -15.05 14.95
N GLY A 216 -2.76 -13.84 15.45
CA GLY A 216 -1.95 -13.23 16.51
C GLY A 216 -0.56 -12.78 16.03
N LEU A 217 -0.43 -12.47 14.76
CA LEU A 217 0.77 -11.96 14.08
C LEU A 217 0.55 -10.50 13.72
N ARG A 218 1.18 -9.59 14.46
CA ARG A 218 0.92 -8.15 14.36
C ARG A 218 1.19 -7.58 12.97
N ASN A 219 2.36 -7.84 12.43
CA ASN A 219 2.79 -7.30 11.14
C ASN A 219 3.95 -8.11 10.56
N THR A 220 3.68 -9.31 10.13
CA THR A 220 4.66 -10.17 9.47
C THR A 220 4.85 -9.73 8.02
N ILE A 221 5.99 -9.10 7.71
CA ILE A 221 6.33 -8.68 6.33
C ILE A 221 7.21 -9.73 5.64
N GLY A 222 8.18 -10.30 6.36
CA GLY A 222 9.06 -11.35 5.84
C GLY A 222 8.51 -12.73 6.15
N MET A 223 8.27 -13.54 5.12
CA MET A 223 7.95 -14.97 5.28
C MET A 223 8.59 -15.80 4.17
N ALA A 224 9.06 -17.00 4.51
CA ALA A 224 9.65 -17.92 3.56
C ALA A 224 9.57 -19.37 4.05
N TRP A 225 9.66 -20.33 3.12
CA TRP A 225 9.70 -21.76 3.44
C TRP A 225 11.12 -22.23 3.61
N GLU A 226 11.37 -22.90 4.73
CA GLU A 226 12.63 -23.61 4.98
C GLU A 226 12.70 -24.81 4.01
N PRO A 227 13.79 -24.90 3.20
CA PRO A 227 13.80 -25.80 2.04
C PRO A 227 13.85 -27.28 2.39
N SER A 228 14.39 -27.67 3.56
CA SER A 228 14.54 -29.09 3.93
C SER A 228 13.28 -29.71 4.51
N THR A 229 12.46 -28.92 5.22
CA THR A 229 11.26 -29.39 5.91
C THR A 229 9.97 -28.87 5.26
N GLY A 230 10.05 -27.84 4.43
CA GLY A 230 8.87 -27.13 3.91
C GLY A 230 8.10 -26.35 4.97
N ALA A 231 8.72 -26.08 6.14
CA ALA A 231 8.09 -25.28 7.19
C ALA A 231 8.08 -23.81 6.82
N LEU A 232 6.94 -23.13 7.07
CA LEU A 232 6.82 -21.70 6.90
C LEU A 232 7.41 -20.97 8.11
N TRP A 233 8.30 -20.03 7.85
CA TRP A 233 8.89 -19.14 8.84
C TRP A 233 8.59 -17.69 8.50
N GLY A 234 8.44 -16.83 9.52
CA GLY A 234 8.24 -15.40 9.34
C GLY A 234 8.76 -14.60 10.52
N MET A 235 9.13 -13.36 10.26
CA MET A 235 9.49 -12.40 11.30
C MET A 235 8.37 -11.37 11.49
N ASP A 236 7.92 -11.26 12.75
CA ASP A 236 6.83 -10.36 13.15
C ASP A 236 7.36 -9.15 13.90
N HIS A 237 6.75 -7.99 13.67
CA HIS A 237 7.10 -6.73 14.31
C HIS A 237 6.51 -6.65 15.72
N GLY A 238 7.33 -6.26 16.69
CA GLY A 238 6.90 -5.96 18.05
C GLY A 238 5.96 -4.76 18.15
N ILE A 239 5.25 -4.68 19.29
CA ILE A 239 4.36 -3.55 19.64
C ILE A 239 5.22 -2.32 19.90
N ASP A 240 4.80 -1.17 19.36
CA ASP A 240 5.47 0.11 19.61
C ASP A 240 5.20 0.61 21.04
N PHE A 241 6.16 1.34 21.61
CA PHE A 241 5.99 2.07 22.87
C PHE A 241 5.81 1.19 24.14
N LEU A 242 6.30 -0.03 24.14
CA LEU A 242 6.42 -0.83 25.37
C LEU A 242 7.76 -0.61 26.10
N GLY A 243 8.68 0.10 25.49
CA GLY A 243 10.03 0.39 25.96
C GLY A 243 11.06 0.22 24.85
N ASP A 244 12.24 0.85 24.99
CA ASP A 244 13.28 0.80 23.95
C ASP A 244 13.81 -0.63 23.70
N GLU A 245 13.84 -1.46 24.74
CA GLU A 245 14.32 -2.85 24.67
C GLU A 245 13.17 -3.89 24.65
N VAL A 246 11.91 -3.44 24.56
CA VAL A 246 10.71 -4.27 24.62
C VAL A 246 9.78 -3.88 23.48
N GLN A 247 9.27 -4.74 22.75
CA GLN A 247 9.27 -6.19 22.59
C GLN A 247 10.33 -6.59 21.55
N PRO A 248 11.01 -7.75 21.64
CA PRO A 248 11.89 -8.22 20.58
C PRO A 248 11.09 -8.48 19.31
N GLU A 249 11.74 -8.34 18.15
CA GLU A 249 11.19 -8.83 16.88
C GLU A 249 11.19 -10.37 16.91
N GLU A 250 10.12 -10.99 16.43
CA GLU A 250 9.86 -12.41 16.65
C GLU A 250 10.05 -13.26 15.40
N LEU A 251 10.98 -14.20 15.43
CA LEU A 251 11.03 -15.29 14.44
C LEU A 251 10.06 -16.38 14.86
N ASN A 252 9.05 -16.61 14.05
CA ASN A 252 8.01 -17.59 14.29
C ASN A 252 8.00 -18.70 13.23
N ARG A 253 7.88 -19.96 13.66
CA ARG A 253 7.46 -21.04 12.79
C ARG A 253 5.95 -20.96 12.63
N ILE A 254 5.48 -20.55 11.46
CA ILE A 254 4.06 -20.26 11.23
C ILE A 254 3.34 -21.54 10.84
N GLU A 255 2.46 -22.04 11.70
CA GLU A 255 1.78 -23.32 11.56
C GLU A 255 0.25 -23.13 11.51
N ARG A 256 -0.39 -24.02 10.78
CA ARG A 256 -1.85 -23.98 10.60
C ARG A 256 -2.59 -24.08 11.93
N GLY A 257 -3.52 -23.13 12.15
CA GLY A 257 -4.38 -23.11 13.33
C GLY A 257 -3.71 -22.59 14.59
N LYS A 258 -2.44 -22.14 14.52
CA LYS A 258 -1.73 -21.55 15.64
C LYS A 258 -2.01 -20.06 15.81
N GLN A 259 -1.91 -19.61 17.06
CA GLN A 259 -2.05 -18.25 17.49
C GLN A 259 -0.75 -17.80 18.18
N TYR A 260 -0.23 -16.59 17.84
CA TYR A 260 1.12 -16.14 18.21
C TYR A 260 1.11 -15.01 19.26
N GLY A 261 0.00 -14.77 19.92
CA GLY A 261 -0.09 -13.97 21.15
C GLY A 261 -0.58 -12.55 21.00
N TRP A 262 -0.25 -11.86 19.91
CA TRP A 262 -0.71 -10.48 19.72
C TRP A 262 -2.24 -10.37 19.80
N PRO A 263 -2.82 -9.35 20.47
CA PRO A 263 -2.16 -8.16 21.03
C PRO A 263 -1.74 -8.29 22.51
N HIS A 264 -2.02 -9.40 23.16
CA HIS A 264 -1.94 -9.54 24.62
C HIS A 264 -0.64 -10.17 25.13
N ILE A 265 -0.09 -11.07 24.36
CA ILE A 265 1.11 -11.87 24.68
C ILE A 265 2.14 -11.67 23.57
N TRP A 266 3.41 -11.68 23.92
CA TRP A 266 4.53 -11.60 23.00
C TRP A 266 5.72 -12.46 23.47
N GLY A 267 6.57 -12.84 22.53
CA GLY A 267 7.77 -13.60 22.83
C GLY A 267 7.48 -15.00 23.40
N LYS A 268 8.12 -15.32 24.51
CA LYS A 268 7.88 -16.58 25.23
C LYS A 268 6.90 -16.40 26.38
N ASP A 269 7.03 -15.29 27.09
CA ASP A 269 6.33 -15.04 28.36
C ASP A 269 5.86 -13.61 28.55
N GLY A 270 6.13 -12.71 27.58
CA GLY A 270 5.82 -11.30 27.69
C GLY A 270 4.31 -11.05 27.69
N VAL A 271 3.86 -10.19 28.57
CA VAL A 271 2.46 -9.77 28.68
C VAL A 271 2.37 -8.29 28.34
N ASN A 272 1.51 -7.95 27.40
CA ASN A 272 1.23 -6.56 27.10
C ASN A 272 0.42 -5.92 28.24
N PRO A 273 0.96 -4.94 28.97
CA PRO A 273 0.23 -4.29 30.05
C PRO A 273 -0.90 -3.38 29.55
N GLN A 274 -0.84 -2.94 28.28
CA GLN A 274 -1.73 -1.96 27.67
C GLN A 274 -2.94 -2.57 26.95
N SER A 275 -3.18 -3.87 27.08
CA SER A 275 -4.29 -4.52 26.40
C SER A 275 -5.04 -5.48 27.33
N THR A 276 -6.34 -5.64 27.09
CA THR A 276 -7.20 -6.60 27.81
C THR A 276 -7.90 -7.51 26.80
N PRO A 277 -7.85 -8.84 26.96
CA PRO A 277 -8.60 -9.76 26.12
C PRO A 277 -10.11 -9.48 26.18
N VAL A 278 -10.79 -9.66 25.06
CA VAL A 278 -12.26 -9.50 24.98
C VAL A 278 -12.94 -10.73 25.57
N GLY A 279 -14.06 -10.50 26.26
CA GLY A 279 -14.86 -11.56 26.88
C GLY A 279 -14.33 -11.99 28.24
N GLU A 280 -14.55 -13.25 28.59
CA GLU A 280 -14.22 -13.80 29.91
C GLU A 280 -12.82 -14.46 29.97
N ILE A 281 -12.04 -14.38 28.90
CA ILE A 281 -10.71 -14.98 28.83
C ILE A 281 -9.65 -14.10 29.53
N SER A 282 -8.88 -14.65 30.43
CA SER A 282 -7.76 -13.95 31.08
C SER A 282 -6.52 -13.91 30.19
N LYS A 283 -5.55 -13.02 30.50
CA LYS A 283 -4.23 -12.99 29.84
C LYS A 283 -3.47 -14.31 30.02
N ASP A 284 -3.60 -14.99 31.16
CA ASP A 284 -2.98 -16.29 31.38
C ASP A 284 -3.59 -17.38 30.49
N GLN A 285 -4.90 -17.35 30.32
CA GLN A 285 -5.57 -18.27 29.40
C GLN A 285 -5.19 -17.95 27.94
N TRP A 286 -5.09 -16.66 27.57
CA TRP A 286 -4.59 -16.26 26.24
C TRP A 286 -3.15 -16.74 26.02
N LYS A 287 -2.27 -16.57 27.02
CA LYS A 287 -0.89 -17.06 26.99
C LYS A 287 -0.83 -18.59 26.78
N ALA A 288 -1.68 -19.34 27.45
CA ALA A 288 -1.73 -20.80 27.31
C ALA A 288 -2.14 -21.24 25.86
N LEU A 289 -2.89 -20.40 25.14
CA LEU A 289 -3.25 -20.64 23.75
C LEU A 289 -2.20 -20.14 22.76
N SER A 290 -1.28 -19.29 23.21
CA SER A 290 -0.29 -18.64 22.35
C SER A 290 0.90 -19.57 22.07
N THR A 291 1.36 -19.55 20.82
CA THR A 291 2.59 -20.25 20.41
C THR A 291 3.78 -19.30 20.65
N PRO A 292 4.77 -19.71 21.45
CA PRO A 292 5.92 -18.85 21.73
C PRO A 292 6.82 -18.69 20.50
N MET A 293 7.50 -17.56 20.39
CA MET A 293 8.51 -17.32 19.35
C MET A 293 9.64 -18.35 19.42
N ALA A 294 10.22 -18.69 18.27
CA ALA A 294 11.40 -19.56 18.20
C ALA A 294 12.68 -18.81 18.63
N LEU A 295 12.92 -17.64 18.03
CA LEU A 295 14.03 -16.73 18.39
C LEU A 295 13.53 -15.29 18.41
N GLY A 296 14.12 -14.48 19.29
CA GLY A 296 13.91 -13.04 19.32
C GLY A 296 15.11 -12.28 18.71
N TYR A 297 14.84 -11.11 18.13
CA TYR A 297 15.87 -10.18 17.71
C TYR A 297 15.67 -8.83 18.42
N THR A 298 16.66 -7.94 18.29
CA THR A 298 16.64 -6.61 18.93
C THR A 298 15.32 -5.87 18.66
N ALA A 299 14.71 -5.36 19.73
CA ALA A 299 13.45 -4.63 19.67
C ALA A 299 13.49 -3.46 18.65
N HIS A 300 12.38 -3.27 17.95
CA HIS A 300 12.17 -2.19 17.00
C HIS A 300 13.11 -2.19 15.77
N ALA A 301 13.81 -3.28 15.50
CA ALA A 301 14.67 -3.42 14.32
C ALA A 301 13.88 -3.40 13.00
N ALA A 302 12.58 -3.64 13.05
CA ALA A 302 11.61 -3.61 11.95
C ALA A 302 11.99 -4.59 10.82
N PRO A 303 11.82 -5.91 11.02
CA PRO A 303 12.11 -6.93 10.02
C PRO A 303 11.22 -6.78 8.79
N MET A 304 11.84 -6.90 7.61
CA MET A 304 11.14 -6.76 6.33
C MET A 304 11.23 -8.06 5.54
N GLN A 305 11.61 -8.03 4.27
CA GLN A 305 11.61 -9.23 3.44
C GLN A 305 12.59 -10.29 3.95
N MET A 306 12.15 -11.55 3.95
CA MET A 306 12.89 -12.73 4.36
C MET A 306 12.99 -13.73 3.20
N LEU A 307 14.11 -14.41 3.10
CA LEU A 307 14.28 -15.55 2.20
C LEU A 307 15.21 -16.60 2.82
N PHE A 308 15.09 -17.85 2.37
CA PHE A 308 16.11 -18.88 2.56
C PHE A 308 17.05 -18.88 1.37
N TYR A 309 18.37 -18.90 1.62
CA TYR A 309 19.36 -18.86 0.58
C TYR A 309 19.48 -20.23 -0.11
N PRO A 310 19.20 -20.32 -1.42
CA PRO A 310 19.18 -21.60 -2.13
C PRO A 310 20.56 -22.13 -2.49
N GLY A 311 21.62 -21.33 -2.28
CA GLY A 311 22.98 -21.63 -2.76
C GLY A 311 23.29 -20.98 -4.13
N GLY A 312 24.41 -21.34 -4.70
CA GLY A 312 24.81 -20.95 -6.08
C GLY A 312 25.75 -19.76 -6.22
N GLY A 313 25.89 -18.90 -5.19
CA GLY A 313 26.77 -17.73 -5.27
C GLY A 313 27.63 -17.52 -4.02
N PHE A 314 27.13 -17.94 -2.85
CA PHE A 314 27.86 -17.87 -1.57
C PHE A 314 28.51 -19.20 -1.22
N PRO A 315 29.46 -19.25 -0.26
CA PRO A 315 29.98 -20.49 0.28
C PRO A 315 28.89 -21.44 0.76
N ALA A 316 29.14 -22.74 0.69
CA ALA A 316 28.17 -23.78 1.02
C ALA A 316 27.55 -23.66 2.42
N GLU A 317 28.29 -23.09 3.36
CA GLU A 317 27.82 -22.85 4.75
C GLU A 317 26.66 -21.86 4.88
N TYR A 318 26.35 -21.13 3.80
CA TYR A 318 25.21 -20.20 3.75
C TYR A 318 23.93 -20.84 3.18
N THR A 319 24.08 -22.00 2.52
CA THR A 319 22.96 -22.69 1.88
C THR A 319 21.99 -23.22 2.92
N GLY A 320 20.71 -22.89 2.79
CA GLY A 320 19.67 -23.27 3.74
C GLY A 320 19.51 -22.33 4.93
N ASP A 321 20.39 -21.33 5.09
CA ASP A 321 20.19 -20.27 6.08
C ASP A 321 19.23 -19.21 5.57
N ALA A 322 18.54 -18.54 6.50
CA ALA A 322 17.67 -17.43 6.13
C ALA A 322 18.38 -16.08 6.23
N PHE A 323 17.96 -15.16 5.39
CA PHE A 323 18.37 -13.77 5.44
C PHE A 323 17.14 -12.87 5.59
N VAL A 324 17.27 -11.82 6.41
CA VAL A 324 16.21 -10.86 6.68
C VAL A 324 16.79 -9.46 6.63
N THR A 325 16.07 -8.54 5.98
CA THR A 325 16.38 -7.11 6.05
C THR A 325 15.74 -6.50 7.30
N MET A 326 16.53 -5.76 8.07
CA MET A 326 16.09 -4.98 9.23
C MET A 326 16.04 -3.51 8.84
N ARG A 327 14.83 -2.98 8.67
CA ARG A 327 14.60 -1.63 8.14
C ARG A 327 15.11 -0.53 9.06
N GLY A 328 15.14 -0.80 10.35
CA GLY A 328 15.64 0.11 11.36
C GLY A 328 14.55 0.87 12.11
N SER A 329 14.86 1.11 13.37
CA SER A 329 13.98 1.72 14.36
C SER A 329 13.75 3.22 14.13
N TRP A 330 12.67 3.71 14.72
CA TRP A 330 12.34 5.14 14.82
C TRP A 330 11.85 5.51 16.22
N ASN A 331 11.63 4.50 17.06
CA ASN A 331 10.95 4.57 18.37
C ASN A 331 11.77 3.95 19.50
N ARG A 332 13.09 4.04 19.40
CA ARG A 332 14.03 3.65 20.47
C ARG A 332 15.33 4.43 20.37
N ASN A 333 16.09 4.48 21.47
CA ASN A 333 17.44 5.04 21.54
C ASN A 333 18.34 4.15 22.43
N PRO A 334 19.50 3.64 21.93
CA PRO A 334 20.03 3.87 20.57
C PRO A 334 19.22 3.16 19.48
N ALA A 335 19.36 3.64 18.25
CA ALA A 335 18.71 3.02 17.08
C ALA A 335 19.17 1.57 16.88
N SER A 336 18.28 0.72 16.37
CA SER A 336 18.52 -0.69 16.03
C SER A 336 18.10 -1.04 14.62
N GLY A 337 18.54 -2.18 14.10
CA GLY A 337 18.32 -2.57 12.71
C GLY A 337 19.22 -1.81 11.76
N TYR A 338 18.73 -1.42 10.57
CA TYR A 338 19.53 -0.83 9.48
C TYR A 338 20.62 -1.79 9.01
N GLU A 339 20.25 -3.05 8.77
CA GLU A 339 21.19 -4.12 8.44
C GLU A 339 20.51 -5.28 7.71
N ILE A 340 21.29 -6.19 7.17
CA ILE A 340 20.83 -7.53 6.80
C ILE A 340 21.34 -8.48 7.85
N VAL A 341 20.48 -9.34 8.38
CA VAL A 341 20.84 -10.39 9.32
C VAL A 341 20.79 -11.76 8.64
N ARG A 342 21.65 -12.68 9.10
CA ARG A 342 21.64 -14.12 8.81
C ARG A 342 21.01 -14.86 9.97
N ILE A 343 20.06 -15.72 9.69
CA ILE A 343 19.52 -16.68 10.66
C ILE A 343 20.09 -18.05 10.30
N ARG A 344 20.97 -18.57 11.14
CA ARG A 344 21.52 -19.90 10.93
C ARG A 344 20.49 -20.97 11.21
N PHE A 345 20.39 -21.92 10.29
CA PHE A 345 19.53 -23.08 10.42
C PHE A 345 20.36 -24.37 10.46
N ALA A 346 19.95 -25.33 11.30
CA ALA A 346 20.44 -26.68 11.29
C ALA A 346 19.25 -27.62 11.50
N ASP A 347 19.16 -28.67 10.72
CA ASP A 347 18.07 -29.64 10.77
C ASP A 347 16.67 -29.01 10.76
N GLY A 348 16.49 -27.96 9.93
CA GLY A 348 15.24 -27.21 9.80
C GLY A 348 14.88 -26.35 11.01
N GLN A 349 15.81 -26.16 11.98
CA GLN A 349 15.59 -25.34 13.17
C GLN A 349 16.55 -24.16 13.23
N PRO A 350 16.06 -22.96 13.63
CA PRO A 350 16.90 -21.78 13.75
C PRO A 350 17.81 -21.91 14.98
N GLN A 351 19.09 -21.57 14.80
CA GLN A 351 20.09 -21.68 15.86
C GLN A 351 20.41 -20.30 16.46
N LYS A 352 20.62 -19.30 15.62
CA LYS A 352 20.91 -17.93 16.05
C LYS A 352 20.63 -16.93 14.93
N ILE A 353 20.41 -15.67 15.31
CA ILE A 353 20.36 -14.53 14.42
C ILE A 353 21.64 -13.74 14.61
N GLU A 354 22.33 -13.41 13.53
CA GLU A 354 23.60 -12.67 13.55
C GLU A 354 23.65 -11.60 12.44
N PRO A 355 24.33 -10.47 12.66
CA PRO A 355 24.55 -9.47 11.61
C PRO A 355 25.27 -10.06 10.40
N PHE A 356 24.85 -9.69 9.20
CA PHE A 356 25.49 -10.12 7.94
C PHE A 356 26.04 -8.94 7.13
N VAL A 357 25.21 -7.93 6.84
CA VAL A 357 25.67 -6.68 6.23
C VAL A 357 25.24 -5.51 7.08
N THR A 358 26.22 -4.71 7.51
CA THR A 358 26.02 -3.58 8.43
C THR A 358 26.65 -2.30 7.87
N GLY A 359 26.56 -1.19 8.62
CA GLY A 359 27.14 0.09 8.19
C GLY A 359 26.16 0.99 7.44
N PHE A 360 24.89 0.61 7.33
CA PHE A 360 23.85 1.49 6.83
C PHE A 360 23.44 2.58 7.85
N LEU A 361 23.64 2.32 9.13
CA LEU A 361 23.53 3.29 10.20
C LEU A 361 24.93 3.93 10.40
N THR A 362 25.00 5.26 10.36
CA THR A 362 26.26 6.02 10.33
C THR A 362 26.29 7.07 11.43
N ASP A 363 27.43 7.76 11.58
CA ASP A 363 27.62 8.85 12.52
C ASP A 363 27.21 8.47 13.96
N GLY A 364 27.69 7.32 14.45
CA GLY A 364 27.35 6.83 15.78
C GLY A 364 25.85 6.58 15.99
N GLY A 365 25.13 6.22 14.93
CA GLY A 365 23.70 5.92 14.98
C GLY A 365 22.78 7.13 14.75
N LYS A 366 23.34 8.33 14.48
CA LYS A 366 22.55 9.55 14.28
C LYS A 366 22.02 9.71 12.86
N THR A 367 22.67 9.08 11.89
CA THR A 367 22.30 9.17 10.47
C THR A 367 22.23 7.77 9.84
N HIS A 368 21.59 7.67 8.68
CA HIS A 368 21.53 6.43 7.90
C HIS A 368 21.62 6.71 6.41
N ILE A 369 22.27 5.80 5.67
CA ILE A 369 22.39 5.83 4.21
C ILE A 369 21.41 4.88 3.52
N ALA A 370 20.80 3.96 4.25
CA ALA A 370 19.78 3.07 3.73
C ALA A 370 18.81 2.63 4.84
N ARG A 371 17.60 2.26 4.43
CA ARG A 371 16.63 1.50 5.22
C ARG A 371 16.32 0.20 4.47
N PRO A 372 16.98 -0.92 4.83
CA PRO A 372 16.85 -2.21 4.13
C PRO A 372 15.41 -2.74 4.16
N VAL A 373 14.84 -3.07 3.00
CA VAL A 373 13.46 -3.54 2.89
C VAL A 373 13.34 -4.80 2.04
N GLY A 374 13.51 -4.67 0.70
CA GLY A 374 13.40 -5.79 -0.21
C GLY A 374 14.63 -6.69 -0.17
N LEU A 375 14.45 -7.99 -0.38
CA LEU A 375 15.53 -8.96 -0.43
C LEU A 375 15.21 -10.04 -1.45
N ALA A 376 16.13 -10.32 -2.36
CA ALA A 376 15.99 -11.38 -3.34
C ALA A 376 17.36 -11.97 -3.71
N VAL A 377 17.36 -13.17 -4.28
CA VAL A 377 18.57 -13.79 -4.83
C VAL A 377 18.60 -13.53 -6.34
N ALA A 378 19.65 -12.90 -6.82
CA ALA A 378 19.92 -12.72 -8.23
C ALA A 378 20.23 -14.05 -8.91
N LYS A 379 20.16 -14.11 -10.25
CA LYS A 379 20.39 -15.32 -11.03
C LYS A 379 21.79 -15.94 -10.81
N ASP A 380 22.78 -15.13 -10.50
CA ASP A 380 24.15 -15.55 -10.20
C ASP A 380 24.40 -15.84 -8.71
N GLY A 381 23.36 -15.89 -7.90
CA GLY A 381 23.41 -16.22 -6.48
C GLY A 381 23.78 -15.05 -5.55
N ALA A 382 23.98 -13.84 -6.06
CA ALA A 382 24.16 -12.67 -5.21
C ALA A 382 22.85 -12.25 -4.52
N LEU A 383 22.92 -11.65 -3.32
CA LEU A 383 21.76 -11.01 -2.71
C LEU A 383 21.57 -9.61 -3.26
N LEU A 384 20.31 -9.28 -3.60
CA LEU A 384 19.85 -7.93 -3.90
C LEU A 384 19.04 -7.42 -2.70
N MET A 385 19.35 -6.20 -2.24
CA MET A 385 18.68 -5.55 -1.13
C MET A 385 18.17 -4.18 -1.57
N ALA A 386 16.86 -3.95 -1.48
CA ALA A 386 16.24 -2.66 -1.80
C ALA A 386 16.20 -1.76 -0.55
N ASP A 387 16.43 -0.48 -0.77
CA ASP A 387 16.43 0.59 0.22
C ASP A 387 15.33 1.62 -0.09
N ASP A 388 14.41 1.82 0.82
CA ASP A 388 13.28 2.74 0.63
C ASP A 388 13.59 4.20 1.02
N ALA A 389 14.78 4.47 1.56
CA ALA A 389 15.22 5.83 1.92
C ALA A 389 15.88 6.57 0.75
N ASN A 390 16.89 5.98 0.12
CA ASN A 390 17.60 6.58 -1.01
C ASN A 390 17.21 5.97 -2.37
N GLY A 391 16.36 4.94 -2.38
CA GLY A 391 15.88 4.32 -3.61
C GLY A 391 16.99 3.59 -4.36
N THR A 392 17.82 2.86 -3.62
CA THR A 392 18.96 2.09 -4.14
C THR A 392 18.69 0.60 -3.99
N ILE A 393 19.09 -0.19 -4.96
CA ILE A 393 19.24 -1.64 -4.81
C ILE A 393 20.73 -1.93 -4.69
N TYR A 394 21.12 -2.46 -3.53
CA TYR A 394 22.46 -2.95 -3.26
C TYR A 394 22.57 -4.40 -3.72
N ARG A 395 23.78 -4.77 -4.14
CA ARG A 395 24.13 -6.15 -4.51
C ARG A 395 25.26 -6.64 -3.61
N VAL A 396 25.02 -7.74 -2.93
CA VAL A 396 25.98 -8.42 -2.05
C VAL A 396 26.42 -9.70 -2.75
N ALA A 397 27.69 -9.78 -3.11
CA ALA A 397 28.24 -10.90 -3.86
C ALA A 397 29.48 -11.47 -3.18
N TYR A 398 29.69 -12.78 -3.24
CA TYR A 398 30.90 -13.44 -2.79
C TYR A 398 31.90 -13.56 -3.96
N ARG A 399 33.13 -13.09 -3.75
CA ARG A 399 34.19 -13.14 -4.77
C ARG A 399 35.43 -13.95 -4.34
N GLY A 400 35.34 -14.65 -3.17
CA GLY A 400 36.54 -15.22 -2.58
C GLY A 400 37.51 -14.12 -2.10
N GLY A 401 38.61 -14.42 -1.45
CA GLY A 401 39.52 -13.43 -0.86
C GLY A 401 40.19 -12.41 -1.83
N GLY A 402 39.44 -11.78 -2.71
CA GLY A 402 39.87 -10.84 -3.75
C GLY A 402 39.65 -9.37 -3.41
N SER A 403 40.48 -8.51 -3.96
CA SER A 403 40.60 -7.06 -3.76
C SER A 403 39.32 -6.23 -3.85
N PRO A 404 39.27 -5.03 -3.24
CA PRO A 404 38.11 -4.17 -3.23
C PRO A 404 37.65 -3.80 -4.65
N VAL A 405 36.30 -3.77 -4.82
CA VAL A 405 35.68 -3.43 -6.08
C VAL A 405 35.95 -1.97 -6.44
N ALA A 406 36.29 -1.72 -7.71
CA ALA A 406 36.42 -0.38 -8.25
C ALA A 406 35.12 0.44 -8.06
N ALA A 407 35.29 1.75 -7.91
CA ALA A 407 34.21 2.71 -7.76
C ALA A 407 33.07 2.48 -8.77
N VAL A 408 31.84 2.43 -8.25
CA VAL A 408 30.65 2.19 -9.06
C VAL A 408 30.14 3.54 -9.58
N THR A 409 30.24 3.76 -10.87
CA THR A 409 29.49 4.83 -11.52
C THR A 409 28.00 4.44 -11.48
N PRO A 410 27.11 5.26 -10.91
CA PRO A 410 25.69 4.97 -10.92
C PRO A 410 25.19 4.80 -12.36
N PRO A 411 24.26 3.86 -12.65
CA PRO A 411 23.66 3.80 -13.96
C PRO A 411 22.96 5.13 -14.25
N ALA A 412 23.43 5.82 -15.30
CA ALA A 412 22.85 7.07 -15.76
C ALA A 412 21.68 6.78 -16.69
N GLY A 413 20.51 7.27 -16.34
CA GLY A 413 19.35 7.29 -17.22
C GLY A 413 18.04 7.49 -16.47
N PRO A 414 17.12 8.28 -16.98
CA PRO A 414 15.78 8.36 -16.43
C PRO A 414 15.06 7.01 -16.60
N MET A 415 14.26 6.62 -15.61
CA MET A 415 13.35 5.50 -15.76
C MET A 415 12.47 5.71 -16.99
N GLN A 416 12.46 4.73 -17.88
CA GLN A 416 11.53 4.72 -19.00
C GLN A 416 10.16 4.28 -18.48
N GLN A 417 9.14 5.02 -18.84
CA GLN A 417 7.77 4.70 -18.50
C GLN A 417 7.18 3.88 -19.65
N GLN A 418 6.77 2.65 -19.38
CA GLN A 418 5.88 1.95 -20.31
C GLN A 418 4.59 2.78 -20.40
N ALA A 419 4.05 2.96 -21.61
CA ALA A 419 2.82 3.74 -21.81
C ALA A 419 1.83 3.37 -20.70
N MET A 420 1.38 4.38 -19.94
CA MET A 420 0.51 4.19 -18.79
C MET A 420 -0.71 3.38 -19.24
N GLN A 421 -0.74 2.10 -18.93
CA GLN A 421 -1.98 1.37 -18.92
C GLN A 421 -2.71 1.88 -17.67
N GLY A 422 -3.86 2.49 -17.86
CA GLY A 422 -4.73 2.93 -16.77
C GLY A 422 -4.89 1.84 -15.72
N SER A 423 -5.65 2.07 -14.69
CA SER A 423 -5.86 1.14 -13.55
C SER A 423 -6.14 -0.33 -13.90
N GLY A 424 -6.25 -0.67 -15.19
CA GLY A 424 -6.65 -2.00 -15.69
C GLY A 424 -8.15 -2.28 -15.54
N VAL A 425 -8.88 -1.37 -14.87
CA VAL A 425 -10.34 -1.38 -14.85
C VAL A 425 -10.81 -0.38 -15.91
N PRO A 426 -11.66 -0.80 -16.86
CA PRO A 426 -12.11 0.09 -17.93
C PRO A 426 -12.88 1.27 -17.35
N LEU A 427 -12.71 2.45 -17.98
CA LEU A 427 -13.53 3.63 -17.73
C LEU A 427 -15.01 3.29 -17.93
N SER A 428 -15.89 4.06 -17.31
CA SER A 428 -17.35 3.85 -17.43
C SER A 428 -17.81 3.78 -18.88
N LYS A 429 -17.25 4.58 -19.77
CA LYS A 429 -17.57 4.55 -21.22
C LYS A 429 -17.16 3.24 -21.94
N ASP A 430 -16.19 2.51 -21.40
CA ASP A 430 -15.63 1.30 -22.00
C ASP A 430 -16.24 0.01 -21.42
N ARG A 431 -17.18 0.15 -20.49
CA ARG A 431 -17.89 -0.94 -19.85
C ARG A 431 -19.03 -1.46 -20.73
N GLU A 432 -19.36 -2.75 -20.57
CA GLU A 432 -20.48 -3.39 -21.28
C GLU A 432 -21.83 -2.73 -20.92
N GLU A 433 -21.98 -2.27 -19.67
CA GLU A 433 -23.18 -1.60 -19.18
C GLU A 433 -23.50 -0.30 -19.93
N THR A 434 -22.49 0.33 -20.53
CA THR A 434 -22.62 1.59 -21.27
C THR A 434 -22.41 1.41 -22.77
N ARG A 435 -22.57 0.21 -23.29
CA ARG A 435 -22.44 -0.06 -24.71
C ARG A 435 -23.44 0.76 -25.52
N ALA A 436 -22.94 1.55 -26.47
CA ALA A 436 -23.72 2.36 -27.40
C ALA A 436 -23.00 2.45 -28.74
N SER A 437 -23.77 2.52 -29.83
CA SER A 437 -23.25 2.66 -31.18
C SER A 437 -23.15 4.12 -31.65
N ALA A 438 -23.90 5.04 -31.02
CA ALA A 438 -23.87 6.45 -31.36
C ALA A 438 -22.95 7.24 -30.45
N ALA A 439 -22.39 8.33 -30.99
CA ALA A 439 -21.53 9.25 -30.25
C ALA A 439 -22.24 10.60 -30.05
N LEU A 440 -21.93 11.27 -28.94
CA LEU A 440 -22.25 12.68 -28.70
C LEU A 440 -20.95 13.46 -28.45
N THR A 441 -20.96 14.76 -28.70
CA THR A 441 -19.81 15.63 -28.45
C THR A 441 -19.96 16.29 -27.09
N VAL A 442 -18.90 16.25 -26.26
CA VAL A 442 -18.84 16.94 -24.96
C VAL A 442 -17.83 18.07 -25.04
N THR A 443 -18.20 19.23 -24.56
CA THR A 443 -17.36 20.44 -24.53
C THR A 443 -17.48 21.19 -23.21
N SER A 444 -16.51 22.04 -22.90
CA SER A 444 -16.54 22.96 -21.77
C SER A 444 -16.04 24.33 -22.20
N ALA A 445 -16.59 25.38 -21.61
CA ALA A 445 -16.12 26.76 -21.85
C ALA A 445 -14.74 27.03 -21.24
N THR A 446 -14.35 26.24 -20.23
CA THR A 446 -13.12 26.45 -19.43
C THR A 446 -12.08 25.35 -19.59
N ILE A 447 -12.46 24.19 -20.14
CA ILE A 447 -11.58 23.05 -20.33
C ILE A 447 -11.53 22.68 -21.81
N GLY A 448 -10.36 22.84 -22.43
CA GLY A 448 -10.11 22.34 -23.77
C GLY A 448 -9.85 20.84 -23.79
N ALA A 449 -10.11 20.17 -24.93
CA ALA A 449 -9.77 18.76 -25.10
C ALA A 449 -8.26 18.54 -24.96
N GLN A 450 -7.85 17.61 -24.11
CA GLN A 450 -6.46 17.31 -23.77
C GLN A 450 -5.66 18.54 -23.26
N ALA A 451 -6.35 19.55 -22.73
CA ALA A 451 -5.76 20.79 -22.23
C ALA A 451 -5.78 20.84 -20.68
N PRO A 452 -4.96 21.71 -20.07
CA PRO A 452 -4.95 21.88 -18.63
C PRO A 452 -6.30 22.32 -18.07
N ILE A 453 -6.76 21.67 -17.01
CA ILE A 453 -7.91 22.08 -16.20
C ILE A 453 -7.49 23.30 -15.37
N PRO A 454 -8.23 24.43 -15.42
CA PRO A 454 -7.94 25.57 -14.57
C PRO A 454 -7.96 25.22 -13.08
N VAL A 455 -7.03 25.80 -12.32
CA VAL A 455 -6.84 25.47 -10.90
C VAL A 455 -8.07 25.68 -10.03
N LYS A 456 -8.97 26.62 -10.39
CA LYS A 456 -10.25 26.88 -9.70
C LYS A 456 -11.17 25.65 -9.64
N HIS A 457 -11.02 24.72 -10.59
CA HIS A 457 -11.79 23.48 -10.64
C HIS A 457 -11.15 22.35 -9.82
N SER A 458 -10.01 22.58 -9.17
CA SER A 458 -9.29 21.58 -8.38
C SER A 458 -9.49 21.78 -6.87
N GLU A 459 -9.24 20.72 -6.09
CA GLU A 459 -9.22 20.76 -4.63
C GLU A 459 -8.00 21.52 -4.06
N TYR A 460 -7.14 22.04 -4.91
CA TYR A 460 -6.06 22.95 -4.53
C TYR A 460 -6.49 24.41 -4.52
N ALA A 461 -7.71 24.71 -4.97
CA ALA A 461 -8.36 26.01 -4.95
C ALA A 461 -9.84 25.85 -4.52
N ASP A 462 -10.77 26.37 -5.28
CA ASP A 462 -12.17 26.46 -4.87
C ASP A 462 -13.00 25.19 -5.11
N GLY A 463 -12.46 24.19 -5.84
CA GLY A 463 -13.15 22.95 -6.16
C GLY A 463 -14.44 23.11 -6.99
N VAL A 464 -14.55 24.19 -7.76
CA VAL A 464 -15.77 24.54 -8.48
C VAL A 464 -15.99 23.59 -9.66
N SER A 465 -17.16 22.95 -9.76
CA SER A 465 -17.48 22.10 -10.93
C SER A 465 -17.43 22.91 -12.23
N PRO A 466 -16.81 22.38 -13.31
CA PRO A 466 -16.75 23.09 -14.58
C PRO A 466 -18.10 23.11 -15.28
N GLN A 467 -18.31 24.12 -16.11
CA GLN A 467 -19.39 24.12 -17.10
C GLN A 467 -19.15 23.01 -18.12
N LEU A 468 -20.18 22.21 -18.40
CA LEU A 468 -20.18 21.18 -19.43
C LEU A 468 -21.34 21.37 -20.39
N SER A 469 -21.12 21.11 -21.68
CA SER A 469 -22.15 21.10 -22.72
C SER A 469 -22.00 19.86 -23.60
N TRP A 470 -23.12 19.38 -24.15
CA TRP A 470 -23.11 18.25 -25.08
C TRP A 470 -24.17 18.37 -26.15
N THR A 471 -23.97 17.59 -27.23
CA THR A 471 -24.94 17.55 -28.32
C THR A 471 -26.19 16.79 -27.91
N ALA A 472 -27.38 17.34 -28.25
CA ALA A 472 -28.65 16.68 -28.01
C ALA A 472 -28.75 15.37 -28.81
N VAL A 473 -29.33 14.35 -28.17
CA VAL A 473 -29.51 13.01 -28.76
C VAL A 473 -31.00 12.72 -28.94
N SER A 474 -31.42 12.42 -30.18
CA SER A 474 -32.79 12.07 -30.47
C SER A 474 -33.24 10.81 -29.70
N GLY A 475 -34.41 10.86 -29.09
CA GLY A 475 -34.95 9.76 -28.29
C GLY A 475 -34.43 9.72 -26.84
N ALA A 476 -33.49 10.57 -26.46
CA ALA A 476 -33.04 10.67 -25.07
C ALA A 476 -34.20 11.16 -24.18
N LYS A 477 -34.31 10.56 -23.01
CA LYS A 477 -35.19 10.99 -21.92
C LYS A 477 -34.40 11.63 -20.78
N SER A 478 -33.15 11.21 -20.61
CA SER A 478 -32.23 11.80 -19.64
C SER A 478 -30.78 11.68 -20.08
N TYR A 479 -29.90 12.38 -19.35
CA TYR A 479 -28.45 12.19 -19.45
C TYR A 479 -27.88 11.80 -18.09
N ALA A 480 -26.71 11.13 -18.14
CA ALA A 480 -25.87 10.86 -16.98
C ALA A 480 -24.44 11.35 -17.24
N ILE A 481 -23.75 11.77 -16.18
CA ILE A 481 -22.33 12.19 -16.19
C ILE A 481 -21.56 11.31 -15.23
N VAL A 482 -20.39 10.86 -15.71
CA VAL A 482 -19.40 10.16 -14.88
C VAL A 482 -18.04 10.82 -15.13
N MET A 483 -17.43 11.38 -14.09
CA MET A 483 -16.05 11.90 -14.17
C MET A 483 -15.12 10.95 -13.47
N GLU A 484 -14.10 10.50 -14.18
CA GLU A 484 -13.12 9.50 -13.68
C GLU A 484 -11.69 9.93 -13.98
N ASP A 485 -10.79 9.57 -13.04
CA ASP A 485 -9.34 9.68 -13.14
C ASP A 485 -8.72 8.27 -13.15
N PRO A 486 -8.33 7.73 -14.33
CA PRO A 486 -7.67 6.42 -14.42
C PRO A 486 -6.20 6.46 -13.96
N ASP A 487 -5.60 7.64 -13.83
CA ASP A 487 -4.20 7.82 -13.47
C ASP A 487 -4.03 7.95 -11.93
N SER A 488 -5.13 8.04 -11.19
CA SER A 488 -5.13 8.01 -9.74
C SER A 488 -4.70 6.63 -9.23
N ARG A 489 -4.21 6.57 -8.00
CA ARG A 489 -3.62 5.36 -7.40
C ARG A 489 -4.59 4.29 -6.88
N PRO A 490 -5.91 4.50 -6.77
CA PRO A 490 -6.84 3.39 -6.52
C PRO A 490 -6.88 2.40 -7.69
N VAL A 491 -7.22 1.18 -7.40
CA VAL A 491 -7.29 0.04 -8.35
C VAL A 491 -8.37 0.22 -9.42
N THR A 492 -9.42 0.95 -9.07
CA THR A 492 -10.46 1.41 -10.01
C THR A 492 -10.19 2.86 -10.35
N PRO A 493 -10.63 3.36 -11.53
CA PRO A 493 -10.58 4.79 -11.80
C PRO A 493 -11.20 5.55 -10.62
N PHE A 494 -10.53 6.61 -10.16
CA PHE A 494 -11.08 7.43 -9.09
C PHE A 494 -12.31 8.16 -9.63
N VAL A 495 -13.46 7.96 -9.00
CA VAL A 495 -14.70 8.61 -9.35
C VAL A 495 -14.74 10.00 -8.71
N HIS A 496 -14.72 11.02 -9.55
CA HIS A 496 -14.73 12.43 -9.16
C HIS A 496 -16.13 13.05 -9.16
N TRP A 497 -17.04 12.52 -9.99
CA TRP A 497 -18.41 13.03 -10.08
C TRP A 497 -19.34 12.00 -10.70
N LEU A 498 -20.53 11.85 -10.11
CA LEU A 498 -21.65 11.11 -10.67
C LEU A 498 -22.88 12.00 -10.63
N ALA A 499 -23.54 12.16 -11.77
CA ALA A 499 -24.85 12.84 -11.87
C ALA A 499 -25.71 12.12 -12.89
N TRP A 500 -27.00 11.96 -12.61
CA TRP A 500 -27.94 11.31 -13.53
C TRP A 500 -29.34 11.90 -13.41
N ASN A 501 -30.24 11.45 -14.28
CA ASN A 501 -31.58 11.98 -14.45
C ASN A 501 -31.55 13.47 -14.85
N ILE A 502 -30.51 13.91 -15.56
CA ILE A 502 -30.47 15.23 -16.17
C ILE A 502 -31.52 15.24 -17.29
N PRO A 503 -32.54 16.12 -17.26
CA PRO A 503 -33.62 16.11 -18.23
C PRO A 503 -33.12 16.22 -19.68
N ALA A 504 -33.78 15.55 -20.62
CA ALA A 504 -33.39 15.54 -22.04
C ALA A 504 -33.35 16.96 -22.70
N THR A 505 -34.08 17.89 -22.14
CA THR A 505 -34.08 19.29 -22.56
C THR A 505 -32.85 20.09 -22.11
N VAL A 506 -32.09 19.53 -21.15
CA VAL A 506 -30.86 20.12 -20.61
C VAL A 506 -29.67 19.49 -21.32
N THR A 507 -28.98 20.30 -22.13
CA THR A 507 -27.75 19.93 -22.86
C THR A 507 -26.52 20.65 -22.36
N HIS A 508 -26.61 21.30 -21.21
CA HIS A 508 -25.48 21.95 -20.55
C HIS A 508 -25.74 21.99 -19.03
N LEU A 509 -24.69 21.94 -18.26
CA LEU A 509 -24.67 22.25 -16.84
C LEU A 509 -23.82 23.49 -16.59
N PRO A 510 -24.27 24.43 -15.74
CA PRO A 510 -23.48 25.59 -15.39
C PRO A 510 -22.25 25.25 -14.56
N GLU A 511 -21.32 26.19 -14.45
CA GLU A 511 -20.22 26.12 -13.50
C GLU A 511 -20.76 26.27 -12.06
N GLY A 512 -20.16 25.56 -11.07
CA GLY A 512 -20.44 25.77 -9.66
C GLY A 512 -21.71 25.07 -9.15
N LEU A 513 -22.02 23.87 -9.65
CA LEU A 513 -23.11 23.06 -9.12
C LEU A 513 -22.86 22.69 -7.65
N GLN A 514 -23.95 22.62 -6.91
CA GLN A 514 -23.92 22.33 -5.47
C GLN A 514 -23.55 20.85 -5.20
N GLU A 515 -22.78 20.63 -4.15
CA GLU A 515 -22.41 19.28 -3.66
C GLU A 515 -23.57 18.68 -2.82
N GLN A 516 -24.71 18.41 -3.44
CA GLN A 516 -25.91 17.89 -2.83
C GLN A 516 -26.36 16.61 -3.51
N LEU A 517 -27.07 15.75 -2.79
CA LEU A 517 -27.63 14.50 -3.34
C LEU A 517 -28.67 14.75 -4.45
N ARG A 518 -29.35 15.90 -4.40
CA ARG A 518 -30.34 16.35 -5.39
C ARG A 518 -30.09 17.82 -5.70
N LEU A 519 -29.99 18.13 -6.98
CA LEU A 519 -29.89 19.52 -7.40
C LEU A 519 -31.27 20.18 -7.42
N THR A 520 -31.29 21.46 -7.06
CA THR A 520 -32.47 22.32 -7.23
C THR A 520 -32.55 22.86 -8.66
N GLU A 521 -31.39 23.08 -9.29
CA GLU A 521 -31.25 23.51 -10.68
C GLU A 521 -30.05 22.80 -11.34
N PRO A 522 -30.27 22.04 -12.44
CA PRO A 522 -31.57 21.66 -13.00
C PRO A 522 -32.35 20.73 -12.06
N GLU A 523 -33.68 20.97 -11.97
CA GLU A 523 -34.55 20.18 -11.11
C GLU A 523 -34.57 18.70 -11.51
N GLY A 524 -34.57 17.82 -10.52
CA GLY A 524 -34.66 16.37 -10.71
C GLY A 524 -33.32 15.65 -10.89
N VAL A 525 -32.22 16.37 -11.04
CA VAL A 525 -30.89 15.79 -11.16
C VAL A 525 -30.47 15.22 -9.81
N LEU A 526 -29.98 13.96 -9.84
CA LEU A 526 -29.45 13.24 -8.70
C LEU A 526 -27.93 13.16 -8.80
N GLN A 527 -27.25 13.19 -7.66
CA GLN A 527 -25.80 13.02 -7.59
C GLN A 527 -25.42 11.82 -6.72
N GLY A 528 -24.34 11.13 -7.12
CA GLY A 528 -23.83 9.93 -6.49
C GLY A 528 -22.59 10.15 -5.65
N ALA A 529 -22.18 9.09 -4.97
CA ALA A 529 -20.98 9.09 -4.16
C ALA A 529 -19.71 9.05 -5.03
N THR A 530 -18.81 9.99 -4.81
CA THR A 530 -17.44 9.94 -5.30
C THR A 530 -16.67 8.80 -4.61
N THR A 531 -15.47 8.50 -5.06
CA THR A 531 -14.58 7.53 -4.35
C THR A 531 -14.31 7.95 -2.89
N ARG A 532 -14.51 9.22 -2.53
CA ARG A 532 -14.40 9.71 -1.15
C ARG A 532 -15.69 9.59 -0.33
N GLY A 533 -16.77 9.14 -0.94
CA GLY A 533 -18.07 9.01 -0.28
C GLY A 533 -18.90 10.30 -0.22
N SER A 534 -18.40 11.44 -0.70
CA SER A 534 -19.15 12.70 -0.81
C SER A 534 -20.01 12.72 -2.08
N PRO A 535 -21.19 13.33 -2.08
CA PRO A 535 -21.95 13.56 -3.29
C PRO A 535 -21.43 14.77 -4.07
N GLY A 536 -21.66 14.80 -5.38
CA GLY A 536 -21.36 15.93 -6.23
C GLY A 536 -19.96 15.89 -6.84
N TYR A 537 -19.49 17.05 -7.28
CA TYR A 537 -18.20 17.20 -7.93
C TYR A 537 -17.08 17.27 -6.88
N PHE A 538 -16.08 16.42 -7.06
CA PHE A 538 -14.81 16.49 -6.34
C PHE A 538 -13.70 16.81 -7.36
N GLY A 539 -13.04 17.95 -7.21
CA GLY A 539 -12.06 18.44 -8.16
C GLY A 539 -10.79 17.60 -8.25
N PRO A 540 -9.98 17.79 -9.32
CA PRO A 540 -8.65 17.22 -9.41
C PRO A 540 -7.81 17.48 -8.18
N ARG A 541 -7.19 16.40 -7.65
CA ARG A 541 -6.27 16.49 -6.50
C ARG A 541 -5.13 15.48 -6.62
N PRO A 542 -4.39 15.44 -7.74
CA PRO A 542 -3.24 14.54 -7.85
C PRO A 542 -2.16 14.96 -6.84
N PRO A 543 -1.38 14.00 -6.30
CA PRO A 543 -0.25 14.33 -5.45
C PRO A 543 0.72 15.31 -6.13
N VAL A 544 1.32 16.19 -5.33
CA VAL A 544 2.40 17.06 -5.79
C VAL A 544 3.53 16.21 -6.35
N MET A 545 4.06 16.52 -7.51
CA MET A 545 5.11 15.81 -8.26
C MET A 545 4.63 14.61 -9.10
N ASP A 546 3.35 14.24 -9.09
CA ASP A 546 2.87 13.26 -10.05
C ASP A 546 2.86 13.86 -11.48
N ALA A 547 2.95 13.00 -12.48
CA ALA A 547 2.71 13.40 -13.88
C ALA A 547 1.28 13.95 -14.03
N PRO A 548 0.97 14.72 -15.08
CA PRO A 548 -0.40 15.17 -15.29
C PRO A 548 -1.38 13.99 -15.34
N HIS A 549 -2.42 14.05 -14.50
CA HIS A 549 -3.51 13.09 -14.53
C HIS A 549 -4.55 13.48 -15.57
N ARG A 550 -5.21 12.49 -16.18
CA ARG A 550 -6.29 12.64 -17.15
C ARG A 550 -7.63 12.53 -16.46
N TYR A 551 -8.46 13.53 -16.61
CA TYR A 551 -9.81 13.58 -16.06
C TYR A 551 -10.82 13.43 -17.18
N HIS A 552 -11.54 12.31 -17.18
CA HIS A 552 -12.49 11.93 -18.22
C HIS A 552 -13.91 12.33 -17.81
N PHE A 553 -14.42 13.41 -18.37
CA PHE A 553 -15.81 13.84 -18.22
C PHE A 553 -16.67 13.10 -19.26
N GLN A 554 -17.32 12.02 -18.86
CA GLN A 554 -18.09 11.13 -19.72
C GLN A 554 -19.58 11.45 -19.60
N VAL A 555 -20.25 11.64 -20.74
CA VAL A 555 -21.69 11.92 -20.82
C VAL A 555 -22.39 10.81 -21.58
N PHE A 556 -23.50 10.34 -21.03
CA PHE A 556 -24.32 9.26 -21.57
C PHE A 556 -25.75 9.75 -21.80
N ALA A 557 -26.28 9.57 -23.00
CA ALA A 557 -27.68 9.80 -23.32
C ALA A 557 -28.49 8.54 -23.09
N LEU A 558 -29.58 8.61 -22.35
CA LEU A 558 -30.38 7.47 -21.91
C LEU A 558 -31.81 7.56 -22.46
N ASP A 559 -32.40 6.43 -22.83
CA ASP A 559 -33.80 6.32 -23.26
C ASP A 559 -34.79 6.23 -22.09
N THR A 560 -34.33 6.40 -20.87
CA THR A 560 -35.12 6.29 -19.63
C THR A 560 -34.66 7.29 -18.57
N MET A 561 -35.48 7.45 -17.52
CA MET A 561 -35.08 7.99 -16.22
C MET A 561 -34.68 6.82 -15.32
N LEU A 562 -33.50 6.89 -14.73
CA LEU A 562 -32.96 5.80 -13.91
C LEU A 562 -33.63 5.76 -12.53
N GLN A 563 -34.00 4.55 -12.08
CA GLN A 563 -34.54 4.30 -10.72
C GLN A 563 -33.39 3.96 -9.76
N VAL A 564 -32.44 4.90 -9.62
CA VAL A 564 -31.26 4.77 -8.75
C VAL A 564 -31.38 5.79 -7.62
N PRO A 565 -31.21 5.38 -6.35
CA PRO A 565 -31.30 6.31 -5.22
C PRO A 565 -30.14 7.32 -5.25
N PRO A 566 -30.35 8.58 -4.82
CA PRO A 566 -29.29 9.55 -4.69
C PRO A 566 -28.20 9.04 -3.72
N GLY A 567 -26.94 9.35 -4.01
CA GLY A 567 -25.80 8.82 -3.25
C GLY A 567 -25.31 7.45 -3.69
N ALA A 568 -25.92 6.84 -4.72
CA ALA A 568 -25.44 5.57 -5.26
C ALA A 568 -24.00 5.70 -5.80
N ASP A 569 -23.28 4.60 -5.77
CA ASP A 569 -21.93 4.48 -6.32
C ASP A 569 -21.93 4.26 -7.84
N ARG A 570 -20.73 4.25 -8.40
CA ARG A 570 -20.49 4.06 -9.83
C ARG A 570 -21.09 2.76 -10.37
N ASP A 571 -20.85 1.65 -9.70
CA ASP A 571 -21.24 0.33 -10.24
C ASP A 571 -22.77 0.15 -10.19
N THR A 572 -23.44 0.68 -9.17
CA THR A 572 -24.90 0.75 -9.08
C THR A 572 -25.47 1.59 -10.22
N LEU A 573 -24.87 2.76 -10.51
CA LEU A 573 -25.30 3.62 -11.60
C LEU A 573 -25.13 2.91 -12.95
N LEU A 574 -23.96 2.33 -13.23
CA LEU A 574 -23.68 1.62 -14.48
C LEU A 574 -24.60 0.41 -14.67
N ALA A 575 -24.86 -0.36 -13.62
CA ALA A 575 -25.78 -1.48 -13.68
C ALA A 575 -27.19 -1.05 -14.14
N ALA A 576 -27.66 0.10 -13.65
CA ALA A 576 -28.95 0.67 -14.04
C ALA A 576 -28.96 1.26 -15.48
N MET A 577 -27.81 1.63 -16.01
CA MET A 577 -27.66 2.12 -17.40
C MET A 577 -27.67 1.00 -18.44
N ARG A 578 -27.44 -0.25 -18.04
CA ARG A 578 -27.35 -1.38 -18.96
C ARG A 578 -28.55 -1.51 -19.87
N GLY A 579 -28.31 -1.45 -21.20
CA GLY A 579 -29.34 -1.54 -22.23
C GLY A 579 -30.12 -0.23 -22.48
N HIS A 580 -29.80 0.85 -21.78
CA HIS A 580 -30.49 2.13 -21.89
C HIS A 580 -29.65 3.23 -22.52
N VAL A 581 -28.38 2.98 -22.86
CA VAL A 581 -27.49 4.01 -23.42
C VAL A 581 -27.67 4.14 -24.92
N LEU A 582 -28.17 5.28 -25.39
CA LEU A 582 -28.37 5.61 -26.78
C LEU A 582 -27.08 6.12 -27.45
N ALA A 583 -26.37 7.00 -26.75
CA ALA A 583 -25.13 7.61 -27.21
C ALA A 583 -24.23 7.95 -26.04
N LYS A 584 -22.92 8.05 -26.29
CA LYS A 584 -21.93 8.46 -25.28
C LYS A 584 -20.85 9.33 -25.89
N GLY A 585 -20.20 10.14 -25.06
CA GLY A 585 -19.07 10.96 -25.44
C GLY A 585 -18.26 11.38 -24.22
N GLU A 586 -17.10 11.94 -24.47
CA GLU A 586 -16.22 12.43 -23.38
C GLU A 586 -15.48 13.70 -23.75
N LEU A 587 -15.10 14.45 -22.72
CA LEU A 587 -14.08 15.49 -22.72
C LEU A 587 -12.97 15.07 -21.75
N VAL A 588 -11.72 15.12 -22.17
CA VAL A 588 -10.57 14.81 -21.32
C VAL A 588 -9.81 16.10 -21.02
N GLY A 589 -9.68 16.43 -19.74
CA GLY A 589 -8.82 17.50 -19.25
C GLY A 589 -7.59 16.94 -18.52
N LEU A 590 -6.54 17.72 -18.44
CA LEU A 590 -5.30 17.37 -17.74
C LEU A 590 -5.13 18.23 -16.48
N PHE A 591 -4.68 17.64 -15.38
CA PHE A 591 -4.31 18.43 -14.21
C PHE A 591 -3.05 17.88 -13.55
N GLN A 592 -2.15 18.78 -13.20
CA GLN A 592 -0.93 18.49 -12.45
C GLN A 592 -0.76 19.57 -11.38
N GLN A 593 -0.50 19.15 -10.15
CA GLN A 593 -0.13 20.09 -9.08
C GLN A 593 1.37 20.35 -9.13
N GLN A 594 1.73 21.57 -9.43
CA GLN A 594 3.13 22.02 -9.39
C GLN A 594 3.54 22.40 -7.97
N VAL A 595 4.81 22.14 -7.64
CA VAL A 595 5.40 22.64 -6.39
C VAL A 595 5.40 24.16 -6.43
N LYS A 596 4.76 24.79 -5.46
CA LYS A 596 4.89 26.25 -5.31
C LYS A 596 6.35 26.54 -4.92
N PRO A 597 7.09 27.39 -5.66
CA PRO A 597 8.44 27.73 -5.26
C PRO A 597 8.43 28.29 -3.83
N PRO A 598 9.44 27.99 -3.00
CA PRO A 598 9.53 28.58 -1.68
C PRO A 598 9.55 30.11 -1.80
N LYS A 599 8.73 30.78 -0.97
CA LYS A 599 8.70 32.24 -0.88
C LYS A 599 10.00 32.75 -0.27
#